data_ceafeff8d43e2faa2dcce5f3b5affff8
#
_entry.id   ceafeff8d43e2faa2dcce5f3b5affff8
#
_cell.length_a   1.000
_cell.length_b   1.000
_cell.length_c   1.000
_cell.angle_alpha   90.00
_cell.angle_beta   90.00
_cell.angle_gamma   90.00
#
_symmetry.space_group_name_H-M   'P 1'
#
loop_
_entity.id
_entity.type
_entity.pdbx_description
1 polymer ?
#
loop_
_entity_poly.entity_id
_entity_poly.type
_entity_poly.pdbx_seq_one_letter_code
_entity_poly.pdbx_strand_id
1 'polypeptide(L)'
;MTGPDSRAVTGLRVEETAHSIDVSGARLHYWTAGAADRPGIALTHGAGADHRMFDPQIPALVGAGYRTLRWDVRYHGASVSGTGRFRTAYAARDLAALLDAAGMPRPVVLLGQSMGGNIAQEYLRRRPDEVAALVVIGSTSNTLPITRAERRGLALSRAFMRLMPYRRLTRSMARASAEDPGARTYLRETFLANGRRSFLTTWDGMTRAIDPSPDYRVEKPELLLCGEHDSTGNIRSAMERWSERDPHSEFHVIPGAGHVANLDRPDEVNRLTVAFLKA
;
A
#
# COMPACT_ATOMS: atom_id res chain seq x y z
N MET A 1 13.79 36.55 10.72
CA MET A 1 12.66 36.09 11.57
C MET A 1 12.18 34.76 11.00
N THR A 2 12.62 33.69 11.63
CA THR A 2 12.34 32.31 11.26
C THR A 2 10.94 31.97 11.78
N GLY A 3 10.03 31.60 10.86
CA GLY A 3 8.69 31.12 11.20
C GLY A 3 8.75 29.74 11.88
N PRO A 4 7.79 29.40 12.75
CA PRO A 4 7.84 28.18 13.53
C PRO A 4 7.65 26.94 12.65
N ASP A 5 8.56 25.99 12.84
CA ASP A 5 8.55 24.63 12.27
C ASP A 5 7.36 23.84 12.84
N SER A 6 6.31 23.63 12.04
CA SER A 6 5.06 22.96 12.47
C SER A 6 5.14 21.43 12.40
N ARG A 7 6.31 20.84 12.67
CA ARG A 7 6.54 19.38 12.66
C ARG A 7 6.82 18.84 14.07
N ALA A 8 6.03 19.20 15.04
CA ALA A 8 6.10 18.62 16.38
C ALA A 8 4.82 17.81 16.65
N VAL A 9 4.69 16.63 16.04
CA VAL A 9 3.74 15.62 16.50
C VAL A 9 4.53 14.42 16.99
N THR A 10 4.43 14.23 18.31
CA THR A 10 4.90 13.10 19.13
C THR A 10 6.32 12.61 18.86
N GLY A 11 7.27 13.08 19.67
CA GLY A 11 8.68 12.72 19.66
C GLY A 11 9.01 11.29 20.13
N LEU A 12 8.22 10.28 19.82
CA LEU A 12 8.61 8.87 19.97
C LEU A 12 9.46 8.49 18.76
N ARG A 13 10.77 8.50 18.94
CA ARG A 13 11.65 7.76 18.01
C ARG A 13 11.40 6.28 18.25
N VAL A 14 10.68 5.65 17.30
CA VAL A 14 10.51 4.20 17.29
C VAL A 14 11.78 3.59 16.69
N GLU A 15 12.43 2.73 17.44
CA GLU A 15 13.59 1.97 16.95
C GLU A 15 13.10 0.85 16.02
N GLU A 16 13.65 0.82 14.81
CA GLU A 16 13.36 -0.21 13.81
C GLU A 16 14.59 -1.07 13.56
N THR A 17 14.36 -2.36 13.39
CA THR A 17 15.40 -3.29 12.98
C THR A 17 15.24 -3.64 11.50
N ALA A 18 16.31 -3.43 10.73
CA ALA A 18 16.36 -3.77 9.31
C ALA A 18 16.82 -5.22 9.11
N HIS A 19 16.16 -5.89 8.17
CA HIS A 19 16.40 -7.30 7.85
C HIS A 19 16.37 -7.53 6.34
N SER A 20 16.89 -8.68 5.91
CA SER A 20 16.70 -9.16 4.54
C SER A 20 16.58 -10.67 4.50
N ILE A 21 15.83 -11.17 3.50
CA ILE A 21 15.75 -12.60 3.18
C ILE A 21 15.90 -12.82 1.68
N ASP A 22 16.41 -13.96 1.30
CA ASP A 22 16.42 -14.43 -0.08
C ASP A 22 15.18 -15.30 -0.32
N VAL A 23 14.38 -14.93 -1.31
CA VAL A 23 13.25 -15.70 -1.82
C VAL A 23 13.48 -16.05 -3.28
N SER A 24 12.62 -16.87 -3.88
CA SER A 24 12.77 -17.25 -5.29
C SER A 24 12.91 -16.04 -6.21
N GLY A 25 14.14 -15.81 -6.70
CA GLY A 25 14.49 -14.76 -7.67
C GLY A 25 14.53 -13.33 -7.13
N ALA A 26 14.55 -13.14 -5.80
CA ALA A 26 14.66 -11.81 -5.20
C ALA A 26 15.33 -11.85 -3.82
N ARG A 27 16.04 -10.77 -3.47
CA ARG A 27 16.38 -10.44 -2.10
C ARG A 27 15.43 -9.36 -1.63
N LEU A 28 14.70 -9.64 -0.54
CA LEU A 28 13.70 -8.75 0.03
C LEU A 28 14.22 -8.10 1.30
N HIS A 29 13.99 -6.81 1.43
CA HIS A 29 14.32 -6.02 2.61
C HIS A 29 13.06 -5.65 3.36
N TYR A 30 13.10 -5.73 4.69
CA TYR A 30 11.98 -5.38 5.56
C TYR A 30 12.48 -4.83 6.89
N TRP A 31 11.61 -4.12 7.58
CA TRP A 31 11.88 -3.45 8.85
C TRP A 31 10.79 -3.82 9.84
N THR A 32 11.19 -4.08 11.08
CA THR A 32 10.27 -4.40 12.17
C THR A 32 10.42 -3.40 13.29
N ALA A 33 9.30 -3.04 13.93
CA ALA A 33 9.27 -2.22 15.14
C ALA A 33 8.19 -2.69 16.10
N GLY A 34 8.32 -2.33 17.37
CA GLY A 34 7.43 -2.78 18.44
C GLY A 34 7.83 -4.14 19.03
N ALA A 35 7.28 -4.47 20.21
CA ALA A 35 7.61 -5.68 20.94
C ALA A 35 7.15 -6.95 20.20
N ALA A 36 7.91 -8.03 20.31
CA ALA A 36 7.73 -9.25 19.51
C ALA A 36 6.43 -10.01 19.82
N ASP A 37 5.89 -9.84 21.01
CA ASP A 37 4.66 -10.49 21.52
C ASP A 37 3.38 -9.71 21.21
N ARG A 38 3.49 -8.55 20.59
CA ARG A 38 2.33 -7.70 20.28
C ARG A 38 1.63 -8.12 18.97
N PRO A 39 0.32 -7.88 18.83
CA PRO A 39 -0.39 -8.14 17.59
C PRO A 39 0.32 -7.54 16.38
N GLY A 40 0.39 -8.31 15.29
CA GLY A 40 1.16 -7.94 14.11
C GLY A 40 0.38 -7.06 13.11
N ILE A 41 1.05 -6.07 12.52
CA ILE A 41 0.59 -5.33 11.33
C ILE A 41 1.66 -5.39 10.25
N ALA A 42 1.30 -5.82 9.05
CA ALA A 42 2.16 -5.78 7.88
C ALA A 42 1.73 -4.65 6.93
N LEU A 43 2.68 -3.76 6.60
CA LEU A 43 2.43 -2.57 5.78
C LEU A 43 3.08 -2.75 4.40
N THR A 44 2.27 -2.67 3.34
CA THR A 44 2.69 -2.86 1.96
C THR A 44 2.43 -1.60 1.13
N HIS A 45 3.51 -1.03 0.57
CA HIS A 45 3.48 0.23 -0.18
C HIS A 45 2.88 0.11 -1.58
N GLY A 46 2.56 1.26 -2.18
CA GLY A 46 2.07 1.39 -3.55
C GLY A 46 3.15 1.26 -4.62
N ALA A 47 2.72 1.14 -5.87
CA ALA A 47 3.60 1.01 -7.01
C ALA A 47 4.55 2.22 -7.14
N GLY A 48 5.85 1.94 -7.25
CA GLY A 48 6.88 2.96 -7.38
C GLY A 48 7.35 3.58 -6.05
N ALA A 49 6.65 3.37 -4.95
CA ALA A 49 7.06 3.79 -3.61
C ALA A 49 8.03 2.79 -2.95
N ASP A 50 8.32 2.95 -1.67
CA ASP A 50 9.08 2.02 -0.83
C ASP A 50 8.56 2.06 0.62
N HIS A 51 9.20 1.29 1.52
CA HIS A 51 8.81 1.18 2.93
C HIS A 51 8.64 2.53 3.65
N ARG A 52 9.40 3.58 3.26
CA ARG A 52 9.35 4.93 3.87
C ARG A 52 8.00 5.61 3.69
N MET A 53 7.15 5.12 2.78
CA MET A 53 5.77 5.60 2.64
C MET A 53 5.01 5.56 3.97
N PHE A 54 5.41 4.67 4.88
CA PHE A 54 4.73 4.48 6.16
C PHE A 54 5.47 5.09 7.36
N ASP A 55 6.50 5.92 7.13
CA ASP A 55 7.20 6.61 8.22
C ASP A 55 6.23 7.32 9.20
N PRO A 56 5.16 7.99 8.73
CA PRO A 56 4.21 8.64 9.63
C PRO A 56 3.30 7.66 10.40
N GLN A 57 3.12 6.43 9.91
CA GLN A 57 2.22 5.44 10.54
C GLN A 57 2.90 4.63 11.64
N ILE A 58 4.22 4.39 11.52
CA ILE A 58 4.94 3.51 12.45
C ILE A 58 4.83 3.97 13.91
N PRO A 59 5.08 5.26 14.27
CA PRO A 59 4.95 5.70 15.66
C PRO A 59 3.54 5.53 16.23
N ALA A 60 2.51 5.79 15.42
CA ALA A 60 1.13 5.67 15.84
C ALA A 60 0.73 4.22 16.12
N LEU A 61 1.12 3.29 15.23
CA LEU A 61 0.80 1.87 15.36
C LEU A 61 1.57 1.21 16.51
N VAL A 62 2.87 1.50 16.65
CA VAL A 62 3.66 1.00 17.78
C VAL A 62 3.15 1.57 19.11
N GLY A 63 2.82 2.88 19.14
CA GLY A 63 2.21 3.53 20.31
C GLY A 63 0.83 2.96 20.66
N ALA A 64 0.09 2.43 19.68
CA ALA A 64 -1.17 1.72 19.90
C ALA A 64 -1.00 0.26 20.35
N GLY A 65 0.23 -0.22 20.51
CA GLY A 65 0.56 -1.55 21.03
C GLY A 65 0.71 -2.63 19.97
N TYR A 66 0.99 -2.27 18.72
CA TYR A 66 1.20 -3.23 17.64
C TYR A 66 2.69 -3.44 17.34
N ARG A 67 3.02 -4.64 16.86
CA ARG A 67 4.29 -4.93 16.20
C ARG A 67 4.11 -4.70 14.70
N THR A 68 4.95 -3.86 14.12
CA THR A 68 4.88 -3.53 12.69
C THR A 68 5.93 -4.26 11.88
N LEU A 69 5.58 -4.65 10.66
CA LEU A 69 6.48 -5.06 9.59
C LEU A 69 6.16 -4.23 8.36
N ARG A 70 7.13 -3.48 7.85
CA ARG A 70 7.07 -2.83 6.56
C ARG A 70 8.19 -3.33 5.67
N TRP A 71 7.99 -3.35 4.36
CA TRP A 71 8.93 -3.99 3.46
C TRP A 71 8.96 -3.31 2.09
N ASP A 72 10.04 -3.51 1.36
CA ASP A 72 10.13 -3.14 -0.03
C ASP A 72 9.67 -4.30 -0.90
N VAL A 73 8.59 -4.11 -1.64
CA VAL A 73 8.08 -5.08 -2.61
C VAL A 73 9.13 -5.32 -3.69
N ARG A 74 9.26 -6.54 -4.19
CA ARG A 74 10.18 -6.83 -5.30
C ARG A 74 10.10 -5.77 -6.41
N TYR A 75 11.23 -5.38 -6.98
CA TYR A 75 11.42 -4.26 -7.93
C TYR A 75 11.34 -2.85 -7.31
N HIS A 76 11.26 -2.72 -5.97
CA HIS A 76 11.18 -1.44 -5.28
C HIS A 76 12.24 -1.30 -4.20
N GLY A 77 12.62 -0.05 -3.93
CA GLY A 77 13.48 0.33 -2.82
C GLY A 77 14.78 -0.47 -2.77
N ALA A 78 15.05 -1.08 -1.61
CA ALA A 78 16.22 -1.92 -1.40
C ALA A 78 16.04 -3.37 -1.89
N SER A 79 14.82 -3.80 -2.27
CA SER A 79 14.55 -5.16 -2.73
C SER A 79 14.94 -5.37 -4.18
N VAL A 80 15.92 -6.24 -4.41
CA VAL A 80 16.41 -6.59 -5.74
C VAL A 80 15.71 -7.86 -6.20
N SER A 81 15.20 -7.84 -7.44
CA SER A 81 14.68 -9.05 -8.07
C SER A 81 15.47 -9.41 -9.33
N GLY A 82 15.50 -10.69 -9.63
CA GLY A 82 16.03 -11.20 -10.87
C GLY A 82 15.19 -10.80 -12.10
N THR A 83 15.35 -11.52 -13.19
CA THR A 83 14.51 -11.38 -14.39
C THR A 83 13.17 -12.05 -14.18
N GLY A 84 12.07 -11.39 -14.52
CA GLY A 84 10.75 -12.00 -14.41
C GLY A 84 9.60 -11.00 -14.54
N ARG A 85 8.38 -11.53 -14.43
CA ARG A 85 7.16 -10.73 -14.44
C ARG A 85 6.72 -10.45 -13.01
N PHE A 86 6.29 -9.24 -12.74
CA PHE A 86 5.59 -8.93 -11.50
C PHE A 86 4.18 -9.52 -11.52
N ARG A 87 3.75 -10.12 -10.40
CA ARG A 87 2.37 -10.54 -10.14
C ARG A 87 2.07 -10.31 -8.66
N THR A 88 0.88 -9.85 -8.35
CA THR A 88 0.41 -9.70 -6.96
C THR A 88 0.47 -11.02 -6.19
N ALA A 89 0.18 -12.14 -6.85
CA ALA A 89 0.30 -13.47 -6.26
C ALA A 89 1.73 -13.85 -5.83
N TYR A 90 2.76 -13.36 -6.53
CA TYR A 90 4.15 -13.57 -6.12
C TYR A 90 4.49 -12.68 -4.92
N ALA A 91 4.07 -11.41 -4.97
CA ALA A 91 4.26 -10.49 -3.85
C ALA A 91 3.51 -10.94 -2.58
N ALA A 92 2.34 -11.55 -2.71
CA ALA A 92 1.63 -12.15 -1.58
C ALA A 92 2.39 -13.36 -0.98
N ARG A 93 3.06 -14.17 -1.80
CA ARG A 93 3.96 -15.24 -1.30
C ARG A 93 5.21 -14.67 -0.64
N ASP A 94 5.76 -13.58 -1.18
CA ASP A 94 6.87 -12.88 -0.58
C ASP A 94 6.51 -12.36 0.81
N LEU A 95 5.33 -11.72 0.93
CA LEU A 95 4.81 -11.26 2.22
C LEU A 95 4.69 -12.42 3.23
N ALA A 96 4.19 -13.60 2.80
CA ALA A 96 4.12 -14.76 3.66
C ALA A 96 5.52 -15.17 4.19
N ALA A 97 6.51 -15.24 3.31
CA ALA A 97 7.88 -15.56 3.68
C ALA A 97 8.50 -14.52 4.65
N LEU A 98 8.18 -13.24 4.45
CA LEU A 98 8.62 -12.16 5.36
C LEU A 98 7.97 -12.28 6.74
N LEU A 99 6.67 -12.55 6.80
CA LEU A 99 5.94 -12.75 8.06
C LEU A 99 6.50 -13.95 8.84
N ASP A 100 6.84 -15.05 8.14
CA ASP A 100 7.47 -16.23 8.73
C ASP A 100 8.88 -15.91 9.25
N ALA A 101 9.72 -15.29 8.42
CA ALA A 101 11.09 -14.93 8.79
C ALA A 101 11.17 -13.93 9.94
N ALA A 102 10.21 -13.00 10.01
CA ALA A 102 10.12 -12.03 11.10
C ALA A 102 9.48 -12.61 12.37
N GLY A 103 8.95 -13.84 12.36
CA GLY A 103 8.17 -14.38 13.47
C GLY A 103 7.00 -13.48 13.84
N MET A 104 6.28 -12.96 12.83
CA MET A 104 5.13 -12.08 13.08
C MET A 104 3.97 -12.86 13.69
N PRO A 105 3.39 -12.39 14.82
CA PRO A 105 2.19 -13.01 15.40
C PRO A 105 1.04 -13.06 14.40
N ARG A 106 0.30 -14.19 14.39
CA ARG A 106 -0.89 -14.38 13.58
C ARG A 106 -2.12 -14.63 14.46
N PRO A 107 -3.32 -14.22 14.01
CA PRO A 107 -3.60 -13.56 12.73
C PRO A 107 -3.04 -12.13 12.68
N VAL A 108 -2.59 -11.67 11.50
CA VAL A 108 -1.95 -10.36 11.27
C VAL A 108 -2.94 -9.38 10.63
N VAL A 109 -2.84 -8.11 10.98
CA VAL A 109 -3.52 -7.03 10.22
C VAL A 109 -2.70 -6.73 8.96
N LEU A 110 -3.36 -6.62 7.80
CA LEU A 110 -2.74 -6.21 6.55
C LEU A 110 -3.13 -4.76 6.23
N LEU A 111 -2.14 -3.87 6.12
CA LEU A 111 -2.34 -2.49 5.69
C LEU A 111 -1.66 -2.29 4.34
N GLY A 112 -2.43 -1.93 3.32
CA GLY A 112 -1.92 -1.76 1.97
C GLY A 112 -2.35 -0.45 1.31
N GLN A 113 -1.39 0.27 0.71
CA GLN A 113 -1.68 1.43 -0.12
C GLN A 113 -1.64 1.04 -1.60
N SER A 114 -2.68 1.37 -2.38
CA SER A 114 -2.76 1.15 -3.83
C SER A 114 -2.40 -0.30 -4.20
N MET A 115 -1.30 -0.52 -4.92
CA MET A 115 -0.76 -1.86 -5.21
C MET A 115 -0.64 -2.73 -3.94
N GLY A 116 -0.24 -2.15 -2.83
CA GLY A 116 -0.16 -2.85 -1.54
C GLY A 116 -1.52 -3.38 -1.08
N GLY A 117 -2.60 -2.64 -1.34
CA GLY A 117 -3.97 -3.09 -1.10
C GLY A 117 -4.35 -4.30 -1.98
N ASN A 118 -3.93 -4.30 -3.26
CA ASN A 118 -4.15 -5.47 -4.12
C ASN A 118 -3.35 -6.71 -3.66
N ILE A 119 -2.11 -6.52 -3.15
CA ILE A 119 -1.28 -7.59 -2.59
C ILE A 119 -1.91 -8.15 -1.30
N ALA A 120 -2.39 -7.26 -0.41
CA ALA A 120 -3.05 -7.64 0.84
C ALA A 120 -4.32 -8.47 0.59
N GLN A 121 -5.16 -8.06 -0.37
CA GLN A 121 -6.34 -8.83 -0.79
C GLN A 121 -5.96 -10.20 -1.35
N GLU A 122 -4.90 -10.29 -2.16
CA GLU A 122 -4.43 -11.56 -2.71
C GLU A 122 -3.89 -12.49 -1.61
N TYR A 123 -3.24 -11.93 -0.57
CA TYR A 123 -2.81 -12.67 0.61
C TYR A 123 -4.02 -13.19 1.39
N LEU A 124 -4.97 -12.31 1.72
CA LEU A 124 -6.20 -12.66 2.44
C LEU A 124 -6.98 -13.77 1.75
N ARG A 125 -7.16 -13.67 0.42
CA ARG A 125 -7.87 -14.68 -0.37
C ARG A 125 -7.24 -16.08 -0.27
N ARG A 126 -5.91 -16.14 -0.12
CA ARG A 126 -5.15 -17.41 -0.06
C ARG A 126 -5.00 -17.96 1.35
N ARG A 127 -5.03 -17.08 2.34
CA ARG A 127 -4.71 -17.39 3.74
C ARG A 127 -5.64 -16.64 4.71
N PRO A 128 -6.97 -16.84 4.62
CA PRO A 128 -7.93 -16.06 5.40
C PRO A 128 -7.76 -16.24 6.91
N ASP A 129 -7.32 -17.42 7.36
CA ASP A 129 -7.13 -17.70 8.79
C ASP A 129 -5.91 -17.00 9.39
N GLU A 130 -4.99 -16.55 8.54
CA GLU A 130 -3.81 -15.79 8.97
C GLU A 130 -4.04 -14.28 9.07
N VAL A 131 -5.24 -13.78 8.70
CA VAL A 131 -5.55 -12.34 8.63
C VAL A 131 -6.61 -11.98 9.65
N ALA A 132 -6.30 -10.99 10.50
CA ALA A 132 -7.22 -10.43 11.48
C ALA A 132 -8.16 -9.39 10.87
N ALA A 133 -7.60 -8.45 10.11
CA ALA A 133 -8.31 -7.35 9.48
C ALA A 133 -7.55 -6.83 8.25
N LEU A 134 -8.24 -6.09 7.39
CA LEU A 134 -7.68 -5.45 6.20
C LEU A 134 -7.86 -3.94 6.28
N VAL A 135 -6.78 -3.17 6.12
CA VAL A 135 -6.80 -1.73 5.97
C VAL A 135 -6.29 -1.38 4.58
N VAL A 136 -7.08 -0.68 3.79
CA VAL A 136 -6.76 -0.35 2.39
C VAL A 136 -6.84 1.14 2.16
N ILE A 137 -5.78 1.70 1.60
CA ILE A 137 -5.69 3.12 1.27
C ILE A 137 -5.58 3.27 -0.25
N GLY A 138 -6.57 3.90 -0.88
CA GLY A 138 -6.53 4.26 -2.31
C GLY A 138 -6.32 3.05 -3.24
N SER A 139 -7.09 1.97 -3.09
CA SER A 139 -6.98 0.78 -3.95
C SER A 139 -8.35 0.29 -4.41
N THR A 140 -8.37 -0.49 -5.47
CA THR A 140 -9.59 -1.15 -5.96
C THR A 140 -9.69 -2.56 -5.41
N SER A 141 -10.92 -3.10 -5.34
CA SER A 141 -11.11 -4.52 -5.07
C SER A 141 -10.57 -5.37 -6.22
N ASN A 142 -9.85 -6.46 -5.89
CA ASN A 142 -9.38 -7.43 -6.88
C ASN A 142 -10.52 -8.27 -7.48
N THR A 143 -11.64 -8.39 -6.77
CA THR A 143 -12.71 -9.34 -7.06
C THR A 143 -13.99 -8.70 -7.62
N LEU A 144 -14.10 -7.36 -7.56
CA LEU A 144 -15.19 -6.66 -8.20
C LEU A 144 -15.06 -6.69 -9.73
N PRO A 145 -16.19 -6.85 -10.44
CA PRO A 145 -16.19 -6.74 -11.90
C PRO A 145 -15.78 -5.34 -12.35
N ILE A 146 -15.01 -5.29 -13.43
CA ILE A 146 -14.68 -4.04 -14.11
C ILE A 146 -15.43 -3.93 -15.43
N THR A 147 -15.88 -2.74 -15.76
CA THR A 147 -16.56 -2.45 -17.01
C THR A 147 -15.62 -2.56 -18.21
N ARG A 148 -16.20 -2.66 -19.43
CA ARG A 148 -15.41 -2.61 -20.67
C ARG A 148 -14.65 -1.30 -20.82
N ALA A 149 -15.21 -0.18 -20.35
CA ALA A 149 -14.56 1.13 -20.37
C ALA A 149 -13.35 1.19 -19.44
N GLU A 150 -13.47 0.71 -18.21
CA GLU A 150 -12.36 0.61 -17.25
C GLU A 150 -11.24 -0.28 -17.78
N ARG A 151 -11.56 -1.41 -18.39
CA ARG A 151 -10.57 -2.32 -19.01
C ARG A 151 -9.82 -1.64 -20.17
N ARG A 152 -10.52 -0.89 -21.01
CA ARG A 152 -9.90 -0.09 -22.08
C ARG A 152 -9.01 1.02 -21.51
N GLY A 153 -9.47 1.72 -20.46
CA GLY A 153 -8.68 2.72 -19.76
C GLY A 153 -7.36 2.17 -19.22
N LEU A 154 -7.39 1.01 -18.58
CA LEU A 154 -6.19 0.32 -18.10
C LEU A 154 -5.24 -0.06 -19.25
N ALA A 155 -5.75 -0.54 -20.38
CA ALA A 155 -4.94 -0.88 -21.54
C ALA A 155 -4.29 0.38 -22.16
N LEU A 156 -5.02 1.48 -22.28
CA LEU A 156 -4.53 2.76 -22.78
C LEU A 156 -3.47 3.38 -21.84
N SER A 157 -3.68 3.30 -20.52
CA SER A 157 -2.71 3.81 -19.54
C SER A 157 -1.36 3.13 -19.68
N ARG A 158 -1.34 1.82 -19.96
CA ARG A 158 -0.08 1.06 -20.20
C ARG A 158 0.66 1.56 -21.43
N ALA A 159 -0.04 1.81 -22.53
CA ALA A 159 0.56 2.36 -23.76
C ALA A 159 1.09 3.77 -23.52
N PHE A 160 0.30 4.63 -22.88
CA PHE A 160 0.68 5.99 -22.53
C PHE A 160 1.96 6.04 -21.68
N MET A 161 2.02 5.23 -20.61
CA MET A 161 3.20 5.19 -19.73
C MET A 161 4.47 4.70 -20.45
N ARG A 162 4.31 3.82 -21.45
CA ARG A 162 5.43 3.35 -22.28
C ARG A 162 5.96 4.41 -23.25
N LEU A 163 5.12 5.32 -23.70
CA LEU A 163 5.49 6.36 -24.67
C LEU A 163 6.03 7.62 -24.00
N MET A 164 5.58 7.93 -22.78
CA MET A 164 6.00 9.17 -22.10
C MET A 164 7.45 9.10 -21.62
N PRO A 165 8.27 10.17 -21.79
CA PRO A 165 9.60 10.27 -21.19
C PRO A 165 9.54 10.10 -19.69
N TYR A 166 10.35 9.19 -19.12
CA TYR A 166 10.21 8.72 -17.74
C TYR A 166 10.26 9.85 -16.69
N ARG A 167 11.15 10.82 -16.86
CA ARG A 167 11.24 11.99 -15.95
C ARG A 167 9.98 12.86 -15.96
N ARG A 168 9.27 12.94 -17.10
CA ARG A 168 7.98 13.65 -17.19
C ARG A 168 6.87 12.81 -16.55
N LEU A 169 6.86 11.51 -16.80
CA LEU A 169 5.93 10.56 -16.22
C LEU A 169 5.99 10.62 -14.69
N THR A 170 7.19 10.48 -14.09
CA THR A 170 7.36 10.50 -12.62
C THR A 170 6.90 11.81 -12.00
N ARG A 171 7.19 12.94 -12.64
CA ARG A 171 6.72 14.26 -12.18
C ARG A 171 5.19 14.39 -12.23
N SER A 172 4.59 13.96 -13.34
CA SER A 172 3.14 13.99 -13.52
C SER A 172 2.43 13.11 -12.51
N MET A 173 2.92 11.88 -12.32
CA MET A 173 2.34 10.93 -11.37
C MET A 173 2.47 11.40 -9.93
N ALA A 174 3.63 11.89 -9.51
CA ALA A 174 3.80 12.42 -8.16
C ALA A 174 2.86 13.60 -7.87
N ARG A 175 2.63 14.47 -8.86
CA ARG A 175 1.67 15.57 -8.72
C ARG A 175 0.21 15.11 -8.66
N ALA A 176 -0.14 14.09 -9.44
CA ALA A 176 -1.49 13.54 -9.46
C ALA A 176 -1.80 12.68 -8.23
N SER A 177 -0.78 12.15 -7.55
CA SER A 177 -0.94 11.21 -6.44
C SER A 177 -0.97 11.87 -5.06
N ALA A 178 -0.46 13.09 -4.90
CA ALA A 178 -0.32 13.72 -3.60
C ALA A 178 -0.69 15.21 -3.62
N GLU A 179 -1.22 15.70 -2.52
CA GLU A 179 -1.47 17.13 -2.27
C GLU A 179 -0.32 17.78 -1.50
N ASP A 180 0.30 17.07 -0.57
CA ASP A 180 1.43 17.56 0.21
C ASP A 180 2.71 17.68 -0.65
N PRO A 181 3.44 18.81 -0.62
CA PRO A 181 4.66 19.00 -1.38
C PRO A 181 5.80 18.04 -1.01
N GLY A 182 5.89 17.64 0.27
CA GLY A 182 6.87 16.67 0.75
C GLY A 182 6.57 15.28 0.21
N ALA A 183 5.29 14.86 0.25
CA ALA A 183 4.83 13.61 -0.35
C ALA A 183 5.09 13.57 -1.86
N ARG A 184 4.85 14.68 -2.59
CA ARG A 184 5.20 14.79 -4.03
C ARG A 184 6.69 14.62 -4.29
N THR A 185 7.53 15.21 -3.45
CA THR A 185 8.98 15.09 -3.56
C THR A 185 9.42 13.66 -3.33
N TYR A 186 8.99 13.04 -2.23
CA TYR A 186 9.25 11.64 -1.90
C TYR A 186 8.84 10.71 -3.05
N LEU A 187 7.60 10.81 -3.55
CA LEU A 187 7.14 9.96 -4.66
C LEU A 187 7.97 10.13 -5.93
N ARG A 188 8.34 11.37 -6.26
CA ARG A 188 9.18 11.62 -7.43
C ARG A 188 10.56 10.98 -7.30
N GLU A 189 11.17 11.06 -6.12
CA GLU A 189 12.48 10.48 -5.83
C GLU A 189 12.43 8.96 -5.90
N THR A 190 11.45 8.32 -5.27
CA THR A 190 11.30 6.87 -5.29
C THR A 190 10.98 6.33 -6.68
N PHE A 191 10.10 6.99 -7.44
CA PHE A 191 9.85 6.62 -8.83
C PHE A 191 11.12 6.69 -9.69
N LEU A 192 11.94 7.74 -9.52
CA LEU A 192 13.19 7.86 -10.25
C LEU A 192 14.21 6.79 -9.84
N ALA A 193 14.35 6.52 -8.54
CA ALA A 193 15.28 5.53 -8.00
C ALA A 193 14.94 4.10 -8.45
N ASN A 194 13.66 3.73 -8.45
CA ASN A 194 13.20 2.41 -8.93
C ASN A 194 13.45 2.21 -10.43
N GLY A 195 13.50 3.28 -11.20
CA GLY A 195 13.80 3.26 -12.63
C GLY A 195 12.61 2.80 -13.49
N ARG A 196 12.68 3.15 -14.77
CA ARG A 196 11.59 2.91 -15.74
C ARG A 196 11.20 1.45 -15.88
N ARG A 197 12.20 0.54 -15.94
CA ARG A 197 11.94 -0.89 -16.14
C ARG A 197 11.13 -1.48 -15.00
N SER A 198 11.55 -1.25 -13.76
CA SER A 198 10.87 -1.73 -12.56
C SER A 198 9.46 -1.19 -12.47
N PHE A 199 9.30 0.12 -12.69
CA PHE A 199 8.01 0.80 -12.68
C PHE A 199 7.03 0.19 -13.70
N LEU A 200 7.43 0.04 -14.97
CA LEU A 200 6.58 -0.53 -16.01
C LEU A 200 6.27 -2.01 -15.78
N THR A 201 7.23 -2.80 -15.25
CA THR A 201 7.04 -4.21 -14.90
C THR A 201 5.98 -4.36 -13.82
N THR A 202 6.04 -3.53 -12.78
CA THR A 202 5.09 -3.52 -11.68
C THR A 202 3.70 -3.08 -12.13
N TRP A 203 3.63 -1.99 -12.90
CA TRP A 203 2.36 -1.50 -13.45
C TRP A 203 1.65 -2.55 -14.30
N ASP A 204 2.39 -3.22 -15.19
CA ASP A 204 1.88 -4.31 -16.02
C ASP A 204 1.31 -5.47 -15.18
N GLY A 205 1.98 -5.83 -14.09
CA GLY A 205 1.53 -6.90 -13.21
C GLY A 205 0.32 -6.52 -12.35
N MET A 206 0.29 -5.27 -11.86
CA MET A 206 -0.81 -4.74 -11.07
C MET A 206 -2.12 -4.67 -11.87
N THR A 207 -2.06 -4.22 -13.13
CA THR A 207 -3.26 -4.18 -14.01
C THR A 207 -3.86 -5.55 -14.30
N ARG A 208 -3.17 -6.63 -13.92
CA ARG A 208 -3.63 -8.02 -14.04
C ARG A 208 -4.03 -8.63 -12.68
N ALA A 209 -4.03 -7.85 -11.62
CA ALA A 209 -4.46 -8.29 -10.30
C ALA A 209 -5.97 -8.48 -10.21
N ILE A 210 -6.72 -7.80 -11.08
CA ILE A 210 -8.17 -7.86 -11.11
C ILE A 210 -8.61 -9.23 -11.66
N ASP A 211 -9.23 -10.00 -10.77
CA ASP A 211 -9.76 -11.35 -11.02
C ASP A 211 -11.22 -11.39 -10.54
N PRO A 212 -12.17 -10.96 -11.39
CA PRO A 212 -13.55 -10.80 -10.99
C PRO A 212 -14.16 -12.08 -10.42
N SER A 213 -14.62 -12.01 -9.21
CA SER A 213 -15.29 -13.10 -8.47
C SER A 213 -16.52 -12.50 -7.78
N PRO A 214 -17.64 -12.33 -8.49
CA PRO A 214 -18.79 -11.57 -7.99
C PRO A 214 -19.37 -12.09 -6.68
N ASP A 215 -19.27 -13.40 -6.43
CA ASP A 215 -19.79 -14.06 -5.23
C ASP A 215 -18.83 -14.04 -4.05
N TYR A 216 -17.56 -13.63 -4.27
CA TYR A 216 -16.60 -13.52 -3.19
C TYR A 216 -16.91 -12.34 -2.29
N ARG A 217 -16.89 -12.57 -1.01
CA ARG A 217 -17.01 -11.55 0.06
C ARG A 217 -15.82 -11.65 0.99
N VAL A 218 -15.40 -10.51 1.50
CA VAL A 218 -14.42 -10.49 2.57
C VAL A 218 -15.17 -10.60 3.90
N GLU A 219 -14.89 -11.68 4.64
CA GLU A 219 -15.52 -11.99 5.93
C GLU A 219 -14.73 -11.39 7.12
N LYS A 220 -13.68 -10.64 6.84
CA LYS A 220 -12.85 -9.98 7.85
C LYS A 220 -13.22 -8.52 7.97
N PRO A 221 -13.02 -7.89 9.13
CA PRO A 221 -13.16 -6.45 9.26
C PRO A 221 -12.28 -5.72 8.23
N GLU A 222 -12.85 -4.73 7.55
CA GLU A 222 -12.15 -3.93 6.52
C GLU A 222 -12.29 -2.44 6.81
N LEU A 223 -11.18 -1.72 6.73
CA LEU A 223 -11.16 -0.26 6.71
C LEU A 223 -10.68 0.22 5.32
N LEU A 224 -11.54 0.94 4.62
CA LEU A 224 -11.28 1.46 3.29
C LEU A 224 -11.12 3.00 3.37
N LEU A 225 -9.94 3.50 3.04
CA LEU A 225 -9.61 4.92 3.10
C LEU A 225 -9.30 5.46 1.70
N CYS A 226 -10.02 6.50 1.29
CA CYS A 226 -9.84 7.16 -0.01
C CYS A 226 -9.61 8.65 0.17
N GLY A 227 -8.61 9.22 -0.49
CA GLY A 227 -8.45 10.67 -0.50
C GLY A 227 -9.58 11.36 -1.27
N GLU A 228 -10.03 12.51 -0.77
CA GLU A 228 -11.07 13.33 -1.41
C GLU A 228 -10.71 13.71 -2.85
N HIS A 229 -9.42 14.00 -3.09
CA HIS A 229 -8.87 14.44 -4.38
C HIS A 229 -8.20 13.28 -5.14
N ASP A 230 -8.41 12.02 -4.73
CA ASP A 230 -7.86 10.90 -5.49
C ASP A 230 -8.45 10.83 -6.89
N SER A 231 -7.67 11.26 -7.86
CA SER A 231 -8.00 11.26 -9.30
C SER A 231 -7.39 10.07 -10.04
N THR A 232 -6.87 9.07 -9.33
CA THR A 232 -6.26 7.87 -9.92
C THR A 232 -7.33 6.92 -10.45
N GLY A 233 -7.66 7.07 -11.73
CA GLY A 233 -8.69 6.25 -12.37
C GLY A 233 -10.07 6.39 -11.71
N ASN A 234 -10.67 5.26 -11.31
CA ASN A 234 -11.99 5.19 -10.68
C ASN A 234 -11.95 4.72 -9.23
N ILE A 235 -10.81 4.90 -8.53
CA ILE A 235 -10.57 4.31 -7.20
C ILE A 235 -11.69 4.66 -6.23
N ARG A 236 -12.09 5.93 -6.13
CA ARG A 236 -13.14 6.36 -5.20
C ARG A 236 -14.44 5.59 -5.41
N SER A 237 -14.99 5.61 -6.62
CA SER A 237 -16.23 4.91 -6.92
C SER A 237 -16.11 3.38 -6.83
N ALA A 238 -14.91 2.84 -7.07
CA ALA A 238 -14.64 1.42 -6.88
C ALA A 238 -14.61 1.03 -5.40
N MET A 239 -14.06 1.87 -4.52
CA MET A 239 -14.05 1.65 -3.08
C MET A 239 -15.46 1.82 -2.46
N GLU A 240 -16.27 2.77 -2.95
CA GLU A 240 -17.67 2.90 -2.58
C GLU A 240 -18.45 1.61 -2.89
N ARG A 241 -18.35 1.11 -4.13
CA ARG A 241 -18.97 -0.18 -4.50
C ARG A 241 -18.42 -1.37 -3.72
N TRP A 242 -17.15 -1.32 -3.31
CA TRP A 242 -16.54 -2.35 -2.49
C TRP A 242 -17.18 -2.38 -1.09
N SER A 243 -17.30 -1.23 -0.44
CA SER A 243 -17.92 -1.13 0.89
C SER A 243 -19.39 -1.50 0.88
N GLU A 244 -20.12 -1.21 -0.20
CA GLU A 244 -21.52 -1.64 -0.35
C GLU A 244 -21.67 -3.16 -0.50
N ARG A 245 -20.65 -3.82 -1.08
CA ARG A 245 -20.68 -5.27 -1.27
C ARG A 245 -20.31 -6.05 -0.02
N ASP A 246 -19.27 -5.61 0.70
CA ASP A 246 -18.67 -6.38 1.79
C ASP A 246 -19.20 -5.90 3.16
N PRO A 247 -19.90 -6.78 3.92
CA PRO A 247 -20.73 -6.35 5.07
C PRO A 247 -19.93 -5.88 6.28
N HIS A 248 -18.64 -6.18 6.33
CA HIS A 248 -17.73 -5.82 7.43
C HIS A 248 -16.78 -4.69 7.06
N SER A 249 -17.15 -3.86 6.07
CA SER A 249 -16.32 -2.78 5.57
C SER A 249 -16.78 -1.42 6.10
N GLU A 250 -15.82 -0.63 6.59
CA GLU A 250 -15.97 0.80 6.89
C GLU A 250 -15.29 1.60 5.79
N PHE A 251 -15.99 2.56 5.19
CA PHE A 251 -15.43 3.43 4.15
C PHE A 251 -15.37 4.88 4.61
N HIS A 252 -14.19 5.50 4.48
CA HIS A 252 -13.99 6.91 4.80
C HIS A 252 -13.28 7.65 3.65
N VAL A 253 -13.79 8.85 3.36
CA VAL A 253 -13.12 9.82 2.50
C VAL A 253 -12.29 10.76 3.36
N ILE A 254 -11.00 10.89 3.05
CA ILE A 254 -10.05 11.72 3.78
C ILE A 254 -10.01 13.12 3.18
N PRO A 255 -10.51 14.16 3.86
CA PRO A 255 -10.58 15.52 3.33
C PRO A 255 -9.21 16.08 2.95
N GLY A 256 -9.12 16.71 1.78
CA GLY A 256 -7.93 17.38 1.28
C GLY A 256 -6.73 16.44 1.03
N ALA A 257 -6.96 15.13 0.86
CA ALA A 257 -5.93 14.15 0.52
C ALA A 257 -6.08 13.68 -0.93
N GLY A 258 -4.96 13.38 -1.57
CA GLY A 258 -4.89 12.70 -2.86
C GLY A 258 -4.81 11.17 -2.71
N HIS A 259 -4.22 10.51 -3.70
CA HIS A 259 -4.09 9.05 -3.75
C HIS A 259 -3.26 8.45 -2.60
N VAL A 260 -2.27 9.18 -2.09
CA VAL A 260 -1.43 8.76 -0.97
C VAL A 260 -1.89 9.42 0.33
N ALA A 261 -3.15 9.19 0.71
CA ALA A 261 -3.80 9.84 1.84
C ALA A 261 -3.02 9.69 3.16
N ASN A 262 -2.29 8.59 3.33
CA ASN A 262 -1.43 8.33 4.49
C ASN A 262 -0.21 9.26 4.58
N LEU A 263 0.19 9.89 3.47
CA LEU A 263 1.23 10.91 3.43
C LEU A 263 0.66 12.32 3.46
N ASP A 264 -0.48 12.54 2.80
CA ASP A 264 -1.11 13.87 2.71
C ASP A 264 -1.78 14.29 4.02
N ARG A 265 -2.39 13.34 4.72
CA ARG A 265 -3.13 13.54 5.98
C ARG A 265 -2.81 12.42 6.98
N PRO A 266 -1.55 12.29 7.41
CA PRO A 266 -1.11 11.17 8.24
C PRO A 266 -1.86 11.06 9.56
N ASP A 267 -2.14 12.18 10.22
CA ASP A 267 -2.82 12.20 11.52
C ASP A 267 -4.24 11.63 11.44
N GLU A 268 -4.99 11.99 10.40
CA GLU A 268 -6.36 11.50 10.20
C GLU A 268 -6.37 10.01 9.82
N VAL A 269 -5.47 9.59 8.93
CA VAL A 269 -5.32 8.16 8.57
C VAL A 269 -4.91 7.35 9.80
N ASN A 270 -3.98 7.84 10.61
CA ASN A 270 -3.55 7.17 11.84
C ASN A 270 -4.70 7.08 12.85
N ARG A 271 -5.44 8.16 13.05
CA ARG A 271 -6.60 8.20 13.96
C ARG A 271 -7.65 7.17 13.59
N LEU A 272 -8.06 7.14 12.31
CA LEU A 272 -9.05 6.18 11.80
C LEU A 272 -8.55 4.74 11.89
N THR A 273 -7.30 4.50 11.48
CA THR A 273 -6.70 3.16 11.54
C THR A 273 -6.63 2.65 12.98
N VAL A 274 -6.13 3.46 13.92
CA VAL A 274 -6.04 3.06 15.33
C VAL A 274 -7.42 2.87 15.97
N ALA A 275 -8.40 3.71 15.63
CA ALA A 275 -9.77 3.56 16.12
C ALA A 275 -10.39 2.24 15.64
N PHE A 276 -10.30 1.94 14.35
CA PHE A 276 -10.77 0.69 13.74
C PHE A 276 -10.12 -0.56 14.37
N LEU A 277 -8.83 -0.52 14.64
CA LEU A 277 -8.08 -1.66 15.21
C LEU A 277 -8.39 -1.91 16.70
N LYS A 278 -9.06 -0.98 17.37
CA LYS A 278 -9.48 -1.11 18.80
C LYS A 278 -10.94 -1.49 18.96
N ALA A 279 -11.73 -1.42 17.90
CA ALA A 279 -13.14 -1.82 17.89
C ALA A 279 -13.30 -3.35 17.84
#